data_178a755e416834b6fb00422fd5db2cea
#
_entry.id   178a755e416834b6fb00422fd5db2cea
#
_cell.length_a   1.000
_cell.length_b   1.000
_cell.length_c   1.000
_cell.angle_alpha   90.00
_cell.angle_beta   90.00
_cell.angle_gamma   90.00
#
_symmetry.space_group_name_H-M   'P 1'
#
loop_
_entity.id
_entity.type
_entity.pdbx_description
1 polymer ?
#
loop_
_entity_poly.entity_id
_entity_poly.type
_entity_poly.pdbx_seq_one_letter_code
_entity_poly.pdbx_strand_id
1 'polypeptide(L)'
;MSRLNIIAATLLLGALNALSAEQAKPEPEAPGIVVKLWPQDAMPGRAVTGTERTLPARGDEVIRLTDISEPSFTVYRAESAKPSPAVIVSPGGGYGGLAYNKEGTEVAAWLNTLGVTGVVLKYRVPNNREGAFQDIQRAIRLVRQRAAEWHIDRARVGVMGFSAGGHLSARLSVHSGPATYPRIDAADDQPLRPDFAVLGYPAYLDEGLVPLVDGQTSPTFIAHAEDDKRFIKGSDAYFAALKDTKTPHAFFRCATGGHGHGLRSENDVKVWPAKCRDWLTQIGVLPSAR
;
A
#
# COMPACT_ATOMS: atom_id res chain seq x y z
N MET A 1 37.80 73.15 -21.76
CA MET A 1 38.31 71.77 -22.05
C MET A 1 37.74 70.88 -20.92
N SER A 2 36.65 70.22 -21.20
CA SER A 2 36.08 69.30 -20.23
C SER A 2 35.54 68.11 -21.01
N ARG A 3 36.06 66.92 -20.66
CA ARG A 3 35.73 65.64 -21.32
C ARG A 3 34.52 65.04 -20.62
N LEU A 4 33.47 64.84 -21.39
CA LEU A 4 32.28 64.13 -20.97
C LEU A 4 32.51 62.61 -21.08
N ASN A 5 32.43 61.88 -19.96
CA ASN A 5 32.46 60.43 -19.93
C ASN A 5 31.02 59.91 -20.01
N ILE A 6 30.69 59.22 -21.09
CA ILE A 6 29.46 58.49 -21.26
C ILE A 6 29.65 57.09 -20.70
N ILE A 7 28.94 56.73 -19.63
CA ILE A 7 28.89 55.38 -19.07
C ILE A 7 27.73 54.67 -19.76
N ALA A 8 28.06 53.66 -20.56
CA ALA A 8 27.08 52.75 -21.13
C ALA A 8 26.62 51.71 -20.12
N ALA A 9 25.36 51.75 -19.69
CA ALA A 9 24.76 50.74 -18.88
C ALA A 9 24.30 49.54 -19.72
N THR A 10 25.00 48.43 -19.62
CA THR A 10 24.63 47.17 -20.26
C THR A 10 23.60 46.45 -19.38
N LEU A 11 22.34 46.43 -19.78
CA LEU A 11 21.30 45.63 -19.17
C LEU A 11 21.49 44.16 -19.59
N LEU A 12 21.93 43.31 -18.64
CA LEU A 12 21.87 41.86 -18.78
C LEU A 12 20.44 41.40 -18.48
N LEU A 13 19.68 41.03 -19.52
CA LEU A 13 18.47 40.24 -19.37
C LEU A 13 18.87 38.79 -19.01
N GLY A 14 18.77 38.47 -17.74
CA GLY A 14 18.84 37.10 -17.28
C GLY A 14 17.54 36.38 -17.62
N ALA A 15 17.54 35.54 -18.65
CA ALA A 15 16.45 34.60 -18.91
C ALA A 15 16.42 33.58 -17.78
N LEU A 16 15.43 33.67 -16.89
CA LEU A 16 15.08 32.58 -15.97
C LEU A 16 14.48 31.46 -16.81
N ASN A 17 15.29 30.47 -17.15
CA ASN A 17 14.79 29.16 -17.54
C ASN A 17 14.24 28.49 -16.26
N ALA A 18 12.94 28.63 -16.04
CA ALA A 18 12.21 27.73 -15.14
C ALA A 18 12.11 26.39 -15.86
N LEU A 19 13.14 25.52 -15.70
CA LEU A 19 12.96 24.10 -15.93
C LEU A 19 11.90 23.66 -14.90
N SER A 20 10.71 23.30 -15.40
CA SER A 20 9.76 22.50 -14.66
C SER A 20 10.49 21.20 -14.30
N ALA A 21 10.91 21.07 -13.05
CA ALA A 21 11.38 19.80 -12.53
C ALA A 21 10.19 18.85 -12.60
N GLU A 22 10.19 17.99 -13.62
CA GLU A 22 9.33 16.81 -13.68
C GLU A 22 9.62 16.05 -12.38
N GLN A 23 8.64 16.04 -11.46
CA GLN A 23 8.82 15.38 -10.18
C GLN A 23 9.04 13.90 -10.46
N ALA A 24 10.27 13.44 -10.32
CA ALA A 24 10.61 12.04 -10.44
C ALA A 24 9.68 11.22 -9.54
N LYS A 25 9.11 10.15 -10.10
CA LYS A 25 8.26 9.24 -9.35
C LYS A 25 9.06 8.64 -8.19
N PRO A 26 8.48 8.57 -6.99
CA PRO A 26 9.21 8.00 -5.86
C PRO A 26 9.50 6.52 -6.13
N GLU A 27 10.76 6.17 -6.11
CA GLU A 27 11.26 4.78 -6.11
C GLU A 27 12.05 4.56 -4.83
N PRO A 28 12.06 3.34 -4.26
CA PRO A 28 12.84 3.04 -3.08
C PRO A 28 14.34 3.29 -3.31
N GLU A 29 15.01 3.97 -2.39
CA GLU A 29 16.42 4.35 -2.51
C GLU A 29 17.37 3.15 -2.52
N ALA A 30 16.98 2.02 -1.90
CA ALA A 30 17.77 0.80 -1.83
C ALA A 30 17.06 -0.38 -2.50
N PRO A 31 17.82 -1.33 -3.09
CA PRO A 31 17.25 -2.56 -3.61
C PRO A 31 16.54 -3.34 -2.51
N GLY A 32 15.31 -3.80 -2.79
CA GLY A 32 14.51 -4.54 -1.84
C GLY A 32 14.97 -5.98 -1.62
N ILE A 33 14.71 -6.52 -0.45
CA ILE A 33 14.97 -7.92 -0.09
C ILE A 33 13.78 -8.77 -0.50
N VAL A 34 13.96 -9.67 -1.49
CA VAL A 34 12.90 -10.55 -1.98
C VAL A 34 12.79 -11.81 -1.12
N VAL A 35 11.57 -12.15 -0.72
CA VAL A 35 11.24 -13.33 0.10
C VAL A 35 10.10 -14.11 -0.54
N LYS A 36 10.31 -15.38 -0.87
CA LYS A 36 9.25 -16.29 -1.28
C LYS A 36 8.34 -16.59 -0.08
N LEU A 37 7.02 -16.62 -0.32
CA LEU A 37 6.05 -16.88 0.76
C LEU A 37 6.05 -18.34 1.21
N TRP A 38 6.17 -19.25 0.28
CA TRP A 38 5.99 -20.67 0.51
C TRP A 38 7.29 -21.43 0.28
N PRO A 39 7.64 -22.38 1.15
CA PRO A 39 8.68 -23.35 0.84
C PRO A 39 8.32 -24.14 -0.43
N GLN A 40 9.32 -24.74 -1.05
CA GLN A 40 9.10 -25.59 -2.21
C GLN A 40 8.05 -26.67 -1.86
N ASP A 41 7.10 -26.90 -2.77
CA ASP A 41 6.02 -27.90 -2.68
C ASP A 41 5.04 -27.73 -1.50
N ALA A 42 5.13 -26.62 -0.73
CA ALA A 42 4.27 -26.36 0.42
C ALA A 42 3.20 -25.26 0.18
N MET A 43 3.07 -24.75 -1.05
CA MET A 43 2.07 -23.72 -1.36
C MET A 43 0.66 -24.31 -1.32
N PRO A 44 -0.24 -23.82 -0.44
CA PRO A 44 -1.57 -24.37 -0.29
C PRO A 44 -2.53 -23.92 -1.39
N GLY A 45 -3.61 -24.68 -1.57
CA GLY A 45 -4.71 -24.33 -2.47
C GLY A 45 -4.36 -24.46 -3.95
N ARG A 46 -5.10 -23.70 -4.78
CA ARG A 46 -4.93 -23.76 -6.23
C ARG A 46 -3.67 -23.01 -6.68
N ALA A 47 -2.80 -23.70 -7.41
CA ALA A 47 -1.67 -23.05 -8.06
C ALA A 47 -2.13 -22.14 -9.22
N VAL A 48 -1.33 -21.14 -9.53
CA VAL A 48 -1.44 -20.37 -10.78
C VAL A 48 -0.59 -21.08 -11.83
N THR A 49 -1.18 -21.36 -12.98
CA THR A 49 -0.46 -21.96 -14.12
C THR A 49 0.17 -20.84 -14.96
N GLY A 50 1.42 -21.01 -15.34
CA GLY A 50 2.17 -20.03 -16.13
C GLY A 50 3.37 -19.46 -15.37
N THR A 51 4.10 -18.59 -16.05
CA THR A 51 5.27 -17.90 -15.50
C THR A 51 4.93 -16.42 -15.37
N GLU A 52 5.32 -15.79 -14.25
CA GLU A 52 5.18 -14.35 -14.03
C GLU A 52 5.62 -13.57 -15.26
N ARG A 53 4.79 -12.64 -15.68
CA ARG A 53 5.08 -11.77 -16.82
C ARG A 53 4.49 -10.37 -16.64
N THR A 54 5.07 -9.42 -17.33
CA THR A 54 4.54 -8.07 -17.43
C THR A 54 3.48 -8.02 -18.53
N LEU A 55 2.33 -7.42 -18.23
CA LEU A 55 1.29 -7.14 -19.22
C LEU A 55 1.73 -6.00 -20.15
N PRO A 56 1.19 -5.93 -21.39
CA PRO A 56 1.48 -4.83 -22.31
C PRO A 56 1.24 -3.46 -21.66
N ALA A 57 2.14 -2.53 -21.93
CA ALA A 57 2.03 -1.13 -21.47
C ALA A 57 0.76 -0.47 -22.06
N ARG A 58 0.12 0.40 -21.26
CA ARG A 58 -1.10 1.14 -21.66
C ARG A 58 -0.85 2.64 -21.82
N GLY A 59 0.43 3.06 -21.87
CA GLY A 59 0.81 4.48 -21.98
C GLY A 59 0.68 5.27 -20.66
N ASP A 60 0.42 4.60 -19.55
CA ASP A 60 0.25 5.20 -18.21
C ASP A 60 1.43 4.92 -17.26
N GLU A 61 2.53 4.37 -17.81
CA GLU A 61 3.75 4.01 -17.08
C GLU A 61 3.51 3.09 -15.85
N VAL A 62 2.42 2.33 -15.88
CA VAL A 62 2.13 1.34 -14.84
C VAL A 62 2.66 -0.02 -15.25
N ILE A 63 3.57 -0.56 -14.45
CA ILE A 63 4.05 -1.93 -14.57
C ILE A 63 2.97 -2.84 -14.01
N ARG A 64 2.39 -3.67 -14.87
CA ARG A 64 1.33 -4.63 -14.49
C ARG A 64 1.87 -6.03 -14.60
N LEU A 65 1.91 -6.73 -13.47
CA LEU A 65 2.34 -8.13 -13.38
C LEU A 65 1.12 -9.05 -13.38
N THR A 66 1.26 -10.23 -13.99
CA THR A 66 0.26 -11.31 -13.92
C THR A 66 0.94 -12.67 -13.91
N ASP A 67 0.15 -13.74 -13.80
CA ASP A 67 0.61 -15.12 -13.73
C ASP A 67 1.63 -15.35 -12.59
N ILE A 68 1.31 -14.76 -11.41
CA ILE A 68 2.13 -14.91 -10.21
C ILE A 68 1.94 -16.33 -9.66
N SER A 69 2.80 -17.24 -10.12
CA SER A 69 2.83 -18.64 -9.69
C SER A 69 3.73 -18.87 -8.48
N GLU A 70 4.71 -18.00 -8.26
CA GLU A 70 5.57 -17.98 -7.07
C GLU A 70 5.34 -16.70 -6.26
N PRO A 71 4.30 -16.67 -5.39
CA PRO A 71 4.01 -15.49 -4.60
C PRO A 71 5.16 -15.16 -3.65
N SER A 72 5.45 -13.87 -3.54
CA SER A 72 6.58 -13.34 -2.78
C SER A 72 6.28 -11.95 -2.27
N PHE A 73 7.12 -11.43 -1.39
CA PHE A 73 7.14 -10.01 -1.10
C PHE A 73 8.57 -9.45 -1.21
N THR A 74 8.65 -8.14 -1.38
CA THR A 74 9.92 -7.41 -1.35
C THR A 74 9.91 -6.43 -0.19
N VAL A 75 10.91 -6.52 0.70
CA VAL A 75 11.07 -5.63 1.86
C VAL A 75 11.93 -4.43 1.46
N TYR A 76 11.37 -3.23 1.56
CA TYR A 76 12.05 -1.95 1.42
C TYR A 76 12.18 -1.34 2.82
N ARG A 77 13.37 -1.53 3.42
CA ARG A 77 13.61 -1.12 4.81
C ARG A 77 13.63 0.40 4.94
N ALA A 78 12.96 0.91 5.96
CA ALA A 78 13.14 2.30 6.35
C ALA A 78 14.46 2.50 7.08
N GLU A 79 15.11 3.64 6.85
CA GLU A 79 16.22 4.09 7.68
C GLU A 79 15.68 4.64 9.00
N SER A 80 15.99 3.97 10.10
CA SER A 80 15.51 4.35 11.43
C SER A 80 16.47 3.87 12.51
N ALA A 81 16.71 4.71 13.52
CA ALA A 81 17.52 4.36 14.69
C ALA A 81 16.81 3.37 15.63
N LYS A 82 15.50 3.27 15.56
CA LYS A 82 14.66 2.33 16.33
C LYS A 82 13.95 1.37 15.38
N PRO A 83 13.51 0.18 15.84
CA PRO A 83 12.69 -0.70 15.03
C PRO A 83 11.49 0.04 14.44
N SER A 84 11.36 0.01 13.11
CA SER A 84 10.34 0.75 12.35
C SER A 84 9.00 0.02 12.37
N PRO A 85 7.86 0.72 12.27
CA PRO A 85 6.63 0.08 11.81
C PRO A 85 6.83 -0.56 10.44
N ALA A 86 6.00 -1.53 10.08
CA ALA A 86 5.99 -2.11 8.75
C ALA A 86 4.59 -2.15 8.15
N VAL A 87 4.49 -2.01 6.83
CA VAL A 87 3.22 -2.08 6.10
C VAL A 87 3.36 -3.05 4.93
N ILE A 88 2.52 -4.08 4.92
CA ILE A 88 2.38 -4.95 3.77
C ILE A 88 1.48 -4.26 2.76
N VAL A 89 2.04 -3.94 1.61
CA VAL A 89 1.36 -3.22 0.52
C VAL A 89 0.87 -4.22 -0.52
N SER A 90 -0.45 -4.27 -0.71
CA SER A 90 -1.13 -5.12 -1.69
C SER A 90 -1.60 -4.28 -2.88
N PRO A 91 -0.90 -4.33 -4.04
CA PRO A 91 -1.33 -3.61 -5.24
C PRO A 91 -2.69 -4.10 -5.75
N GLY A 92 -3.46 -3.22 -6.39
CA GLY A 92 -4.68 -3.59 -7.09
C GLY A 92 -4.42 -4.17 -8.47
N GLY A 93 -5.52 -4.43 -9.18
CA GLY A 93 -5.50 -5.01 -10.53
C GLY A 93 -6.65 -5.98 -10.76
N GLY A 94 -7.75 -5.85 -9.98
CA GLY A 94 -8.98 -6.62 -10.15
C GLY A 94 -8.84 -8.12 -9.94
N TYR A 95 -7.81 -8.57 -9.23
CA TYR A 95 -7.39 -9.98 -9.13
C TYR A 95 -7.02 -10.61 -10.49
N GLY A 96 -6.85 -9.83 -11.54
CA GLY A 96 -6.33 -10.28 -12.83
C GLY A 96 -4.84 -10.00 -13.02
N GLY A 97 -4.29 -9.08 -12.23
CA GLY A 97 -2.89 -8.68 -12.24
C GLY A 97 -2.60 -7.75 -11.06
N LEU A 98 -1.38 -7.17 -11.03
CA LEU A 98 -0.90 -6.26 -9.99
C LEU A 98 -0.38 -4.97 -10.62
N ALA A 99 -0.87 -3.81 -10.21
CA ALA A 99 -0.33 -2.49 -10.58
C ALA A 99 0.96 -2.21 -9.78
N TYR A 100 2.02 -2.98 -10.06
CA TYR A 100 3.13 -3.27 -9.15
C TYR A 100 3.94 -2.04 -8.74
N ASN A 101 4.27 -1.15 -9.68
CA ASN A 101 4.99 0.07 -9.32
C ASN A 101 4.07 1.10 -8.67
N LYS A 102 2.98 1.51 -9.34
CA LYS A 102 2.11 2.61 -8.90
C LYS A 102 1.47 2.39 -7.52
N GLU A 103 1.04 1.15 -7.24
CA GLU A 103 0.34 0.78 -6.01
C GLU A 103 1.20 -0.13 -5.10
N GLY A 104 2.48 -0.29 -5.45
CA GLY A 104 3.46 -1.10 -4.73
C GLY A 104 4.75 -0.35 -4.43
N THR A 105 5.73 -0.31 -5.37
CA THR A 105 7.06 0.24 -5.07
C THR A 105 7.03 1.75 -4.79
N GLU A 106 6.23 2.55 -5.49
CA GLU A 106 6.07 3.97 -5.20
C GLU A 106 5.48 4.21 -3.80
N VAL A 107 4.53 3.36 -3.39
CA VAL A 107 3.94 3.42 -2.04
C VAL A 107 4.97 3.02 -0.99
N ALA A 108 5.79 2.00 -1.25
CA ALA A 108 6.87 1.60 -0.35
C ALA A 108 7.90 2.73 -0.18
N ALA A 109 8.27 3.43 -1.27
CA ALA A 109 9.14 4.59 -1.22
C ALA A 109 8.54 5.72 -0.37
N TRP A 110 7.25 6.03 -0.56
CA TRP A 110 6.55 7.01 0.27
C TRP A 110 6.54 6.60 1.75
N LEU A 111 6.26 5.34 2.08
CA LEU A 111 6.31 4.82 3.45
C LEU A 111 7.71 4.99 4.06
N ASN A 112 8.77 4.75 3.29
CA ASN A 112 10.15 4.96 3.77
C ASN A 112 10.41 6.41 4.16
N THR A 113 9.84 7.42 3.46
CA THR A 113 9.94 8.83 3.86
C THR A 113 9.30 9.13 5.23
N LEU A 114 8.39 8.25 5.69
CA LEU A 114 7.75 8.33 7.00
C LEU A 114 8.46 7.51 8.09
N GLY A 115 9.59 6.86 7.76
CA GLY A 115 10.28 5.93 8.65
C GLY A 115 9.54 4.59 8.83
N VAL A 116 8.73 4.18 7.85
CA VAL A 116 7.96 2.92 7.83
C VAL A 116 8.56 1.99 6.79
N THR A 117 8.85 0.75 7.17
CA THR A 117 9.28 -0.30 6.23
C THR A 117 8.12 -0.72 5.34
N GLY A 118 8.29 -0.55 4.02
CA GLY A 118 7.33 -1.04 3.02
C GLY A 118 7.60 -2.49 2.65
N VAL A 119 6.57 -3.33 2.59
CA VAL A 119 6.66 -4.74 2.19
C VAL A 119 5.70 -4.95 1.02
N VAL A 120 6.20 -4.92 -0.20
CA VAL A 120 5.36 -5.01 -1.41
C VAL A 120 5.04 -6.47 -1.72
N LEU A 121 3.77 -6.83 -1.67
CA LEU A 121 3.29 -8.20 -1.85
C LEU A 121 2.97 -8.49 -3.32
N LYS A 122 3.57 -9.54 -3.88
CA LYS A 122 3.14 -10.20 -5.11
C LYS A 122 2.32 -11.43 -4.75
N TYR A 123 1.01 -11.26 -4.66
CA TYR A 123 0.07 -12.34 -4.35
C TYR A 123 -0.42 -13.04 -5.61
N ARG A 124 -0.92 -14.26 -5.47
CA ARG A 124 -1.40 -15.10 -6.59
C ARG A 124 -2.51 -14.44 -7.40
N VAL A 125 -2.23 -14.18 -8.67
CA VAL A 125 -3.15 -13.77 -9.73
C VAL A 125 -2.79 -14.51 -11.01
N PRO A 126 -3.71 -14.70 -11.99
CA PRO A 126 -5.08 -14.20 -12.04
C PRO A 126 -6.11 -15.11 -11.35
N ASN A 127 -7.26 -14.52 -11.04
CA ASN A 127 -8.50 -15.24 -10.65
C ASN A 127 -8.33 -16.25 -9.51
N ASN A 128 -7.52 -15.92 -8.49
CA ASN A 128 -7.25 -16.78 -7.34
C ASN A 128 -7.40 -16.02 -6.02
N ARG A 129 -8.63 -15.55 -5.70
CA ARG A 129 -8.91 -14.75 -4.49
C ARG A 129 -8.57 -15.50 -3.20
N GLU A 130 -8.80 -16.81 -3.15
CA GLU A 130 -8.47 -17.63 -1.98
C GLU A 130 -6.96 -17.81 -1.82
N GLY A 131 -6.25 -18.09 -2.93
CA GLY A 131 -4.80 -18.14 -2.91
C GLY A 131 -4.18 -16.80 -2.50
N ALA A 132 -4.68 -15.69 -3.04
CA ALA A 132 -4.25 -14.35 -2.63
C ALA A 132 -4.46 -14.10 -1.13
N PHE A 133 -5.57 -14.61 -0.57
CA PHE A 133 -5.86 -14.49 0.86
C PHE A 133 -4.90 -15.33 1.73
N GLN A 134 -4.58 -16.53 1.29
CA GLN A 134 -3.53 -17.34 1.94
C GLN A 134 -2.18 -16.64 1.88
N ASP A 135 -1.85 -16.00 0.75
CA ASP A 135 -0.58 -15.30 0.55
C ASP A 135 -0.42 -14.11 1.49
N ILE A 136 -1.45 -13.27 1.69
CA ILE A 136 -1.36 -12.14 2.63
C ILE A 136 -1.31 -12.62 4.09
N GLN A 137 -2.02 -13.71 4.43
CA GLN A 137 -1.95 -14.32 5.76
C GLN A 137 -0.53 -14.84 6.04
N ARG A 138 0.11 -15.46 5.06
CA ARG A 138 1.48 -15.94 5.17
C ARG A 138 2.47 -14.78 5.25
N ALA A 139 2.27 -13.74 4.43
CA ALA A 139 3.14 -12.57 4.41
C ALA A 139 3.23 -11.88 5.78
N ILE A 140 2.10 -11.61 6.44
CA ILE A 140 2.12 -10.93 7.75
C ILE A 140 2.83 -11.76 8.83
N ARG A 141 2.68 -13.07 8.80
CA ARG A 141 3.35 -13.99 9.71
C ARG A 141 4.86 -14.02 9.49
N LEU A 142 5.30 -14.10 8.22
CA LEU A 142 6.72 -14.05 7.88
C LEU A 142 7.36 -12.72 8.27
N VAL A 143 6.66 -11.58 8.04
CA VAL A 143 7.15 -10.27 8.47
C VAL A 143 7.32 -10.21 9.98
N ARG A 144 6.37 -10.71 10.76
CA ARG A 144 6.47 -10.76 12.22
C ARG A 144 7.56 -11.71 12.72
N GLN A 145 7.72 -12.87 12.09
CA GLN A 145 8.75 -13.84 12.44
C GLN A 145 10.15 -13.27 12.22
N ARG A 146 10.36 -12.58 11.10
CA ARG A 146 11.66 -12.04 10.68
C ARG A 146 11.86 -10.56 11.04
N ALA A 147 11.01 -10.01 11.90
CA ALA A 147 11.00 -8.58 12.25
C ALA A 147 12.35 -8.08 12.76
N ALA A 148 13.04 -8.86 13.60
CA ALA A 148 14.35 -8.48 14.12
C ALA A 148 15.43 -8.39 13.02
N GLU A 149 15.39 -9.29 12.02
CA GLU A 149 16.31 -9.29 10.87
C GLU A 149 16.22 -8.00 10.04
N TRP A 150 15.01 -7.46 9.93
CA TRP A 150 14.74 -6.27 9.12
C TRP A 150 14.59 -4.99 9.93
N HIS A 151 14.90 -5.04 11.23
CA HIS A 151 14.75 -3.91 12.16
C HIS A 151 13.32 -3.37 12.19
N ILE A 152 12.34 -4.28 12.22
CA ILE A 152 10.91 -4.00 12.30
C ILE A 152 10.41 -4.17 13.73
N ASP A 153 9.51 -3.29 14.17
CA ASP A 153 8.72 -3.48 15.37
C ASP A 153 7.55 -4.43 15.08
N ARG A 154 7.67 -5.67 15.55
CA ARG A 154 6.66 -6.70 15.32
C ARG A 154 5.26 -6.40 15.89
N ALA A 155 5.14 -5.41 16.77
CA ALA A 155 3.87 -4.96 17.36
C ALA A 155 3.23 -3.83 16.54
N ARG A 156 3.86 -3.38 15.46
CA ARG A 156 3.36 -2.34 14.55
C ARG A 156 3.45 -2.77 13.10
N VAL A 157 2.81 -3.91 12.78
CA VAL A 157 2.75 -4.46 11.42
C VAL A 157 1.33 -4.34 10.87
N GLY A 158 1.13 -3.41 9.95
CA GLY A 158 -0.15 -3.16 9.29
C GLY A 158 -0.21 -3.67 7.86
N VAL A 159 -1.38 -3.50 7.26
CA VAL A 159 -1.63 -3.75 5.83
C VAL A 159 -2.11 -2.48 5.13
N MET A 160 -1.74 -2.33 3.88
CA MET A 160 -2.24 -1.29 2.99
C MET A 160 -2.59 -1.92 1.65
N GLY A 161 -3.73 -1.56 1.08
CA GLY A 161 -4.08 -2.10 -0.22
C GLY A 161 -4.93 -1.15 -1.05
N PHE A 162 -4.86 -1.34 -2.34
CA PHE A 162 -5.52 -0.50 -3.33
C PHE A 162 -6.47 -1.32 -4.19
N SER A 163 -7.70 -0.82 -4.47
CA SER A 163 -8.67 -1.53 -5.30
C SER A 163 -8.89 -2.98 -4.83
N ALA A 164 -8.61 -3.99 -5.65
CA ALA A 164 -8.66 -5.40 -5.26
C ALA A 164 -7.68 -5.74 -4.13
N GLY A 165 -6.49 -5.11 -4.08
CA GLY A 165 -5.56 -5.20 -2.95
C GLY A 165 -6.14 -4.56 -1.67
N GLY A 166 -6.97 -3.52 -1.81
CA GLY A 166 -7.75 -2.94 -0.72
C GLY A 166 -8.78 -3.92 -0.16
N HIS A 167 -9.49 -4.64 -1.02
CA HIS A 167 -10.36 -5.75 -0.61
C HIS A 167 -9.58 -6.85 0.12
N LEU A 168 -8.41 -7.24 -0.40
CA LEU A 168 -7.57 -8.26 0.21
C LEU A 168 -7.11 -7.84 1.62
N SER A 169 -6.68 -6.59 1.79
CA SER A 169 -6.29 -6.01 3.08
C SER A 169 -7.46 -5.89 4.05
N ALA A 170 -8.64 -5.47 3.57
CA ALA A 170 -9.86 -5.42 4.36
C ALA A 170 -10.29 -6.81 4.83
N ARG A 171 -10.21 -7.82 3.95
CA ARG A 171 -10.52 -9.21 4.28
C ARG A 171 -9.63 -9.73 5.42
N LEU A 172 -8.34 -9.40 5.42
CA LEU A 172 -7.45 -9.77 6.54
C LEU A 172 -7.77 -8.98 7.81
N SER A 173 -8.17 -7.72 7.68
CA SER A 173 -8.50 -6.84 8.81
C SER A 173 -9.73 -7.31 9.60
N VAL A 174 -10.73 -7.91 8.94
CA VAL A 174 -11.94 -8.46 9.59
C VAL A 174 -11.82 -9.94 9.95
N HIS A 175 -10.70 -10.59 9.58
CA HIS A 175 -10.54 -12.02 9.79
C HIS A 175 -10.20 -12.33 11.26
N SER A 176 -11.09 -13.04 11.95
CA SER A 176 -10.92 -13.44 13.36
C SER A 176 -10.67 -14.94 13.54
N GLY A 177 -10.73 -15.72 12.46
CA GLY A 177 -10.53 -17.18 12.50
C GLY A 177 -9.08 -17.62 12.38
N PRO A 178 -8.83 -18.95 12.34
CA PRO A 178 -7.51 -19.51 12.03
C PRO A 178 -7.09 -19.19 10.60
N ALA A 179 -5.81 -19.44 10.27
CA ALA A 179 -5.34 -19.37 8.89
C ALA A 179 -6.14 -20.30 7.98
N THR A 180 -6.34 -19.88 6.72
CA THR A 180 -7.07 -20.68 5.71
C THR A 180 -6.17 -21.69 5.00
N TYR A 181 -5.02 -21.99 5.61
CA TYR A 181 -4.06 -22.99 5.16
C TYR A 181 -3.49 -23.74 6.38
N PRO A 182 -2.98 -24.99 6.19
CA PRO A 182 -2.39 -25.77 7.28
C PRO A 182 -1.08 -25.15 7.77
N ARG A 183 -0.73 -25.37 9.05
CA ARG A 183 0.56 -24.95 9.59
C ARG A 183 1.72 -25.61 8.81
N ILE A 184 2.70 -24.81 8.41
CA ILE A 184 3.85 -25.22 7.62
C ILE A 184 5.13 -25.15 8.46
N ASP A 185 5.37 -24.03 9.12
CA ASP A 185 6.58 -23.79 9.90
C ASP A 185 6.34 -22.83 11.09
N ALA A 186 7.40 -22.37 11.75
CA ALA A 186 7.33 -21.48 12.90
C ALA A 186 6.78 -20.08 12.59
N ALA A 187 6.73 -19.65 11.32
CA ALA A 187 6.08 -18.39 10.98
C ALA A 187 4.57 -18.46 11.28
N ASP A 188 3.98 -19.66 11.15
CA ASP A 188 2.55 -19.85 11.34
C ASP A 188 2.09 -19.77 12.82
N ASP A 189 3.04 -19.69 13.74
CA ASP A 189 2.77 -19.41 15.16
C ASP A 189 2.61 -17.91 15.44
N GLN A 190 2.88 -17.02 14.43
CA GLN A 190 2.72 -15.59 14.56
C GLN A 190 1.25 -15.16 14.37
N PRO A 191 0.83 -14.06 15.04
CA PRO A 191 -0.53 -13.52 14.88
C PRO A 191 -0.84 -13.16 13.43
N LEU A 192 -2.07 -13.45 12.97
CA LEU A 192 -2.60 -13.11 11.66
C LEU A 192 -3.14 -11.69 11.57
N ARG A 193 -3.71 -11.18 12.68
CA ARG A 193 -4.39 -9.89 12.68
C ARG A 193 -3.40 -8.77 12.45
N PRO A 194 -3.60 -7.90 11.46
CA PRO A 194 -2.79 -6.70 11.31
C PRO A 194 -3.08 -5.70 12.45
N ASP A 195 -2.07 -4.91 12.84
CA ASP A 195 -2.23 -3.93 13.91
C ASP A 195 -3.01 -2.70 13.43
N PHE A 196 -3.07 -2.47 12.11
CA PHE A 196 -3.89 -1.47 11.45
C PHE A 196 -4.05 -1.79 9.96
N ALA A 197 -5.03 -1.16 9.31
CA ALA A 197 -5.30 -1.28 7.88
C ALA A 197 -5.48 0.08 7.22
N VAL A 198 -4.94 0.25 6.00
CA VAL A 198 -5.14 1.41 5.13
C VAL A 198 -5.72 0.95 3.81
N LEU A 199 -6.87 1.47 3.43
CA LEU A 199 -7.65 1.03 2.27
C LEU A 199 -7.77 2.18 1.27
N GLY A 200 -7.01 2.14 0.18
CA GLY A 200 -7.10 3.10 -0.93
C GLY A 200 -8.14 2.63 -1.94
N TYR A 201 -9.20 3.41 -2.16
CA TYR A 201 -10.29 3.10 -3.10
C TYR A 201 -10.61 1.59 -3.20
N PRO A 202 -10.84 0.92 -2.03
CA PRO A 202 -11.02 -0.52 -2.01
C PRO A 202 -12.23 -0.93 -2.87
N ALA A 203 -12.03 -1.98 -3.69
CA ALA A 203 -13.11 -2.59 -4.45
C ALA A 203 -13.81 -3.68 -3.61
N TYR A 204 -14.99 -4.13 -4.02
CA TYR A 204 -15.67 -5.36 -3.54
C TYR A 204 -15.94 -5.45 -2.03
N LEU A 205 -15.91 -4.37 -1.26
CA LEU A 205 -16.18 -4.42 0.18
C LEU A 205 -17.62 -4.88 0.50
N ASP A 206 -18.56 -4.58 -0.39
CA ASP A 206 -19.95 -5.00 -0.34
C ASP A 206 -20.17 -6.49 -0.73
N GLU A 207 -19.14 -7.18 -1.22
CA GLU A 207 -19.18 -8.60 -1.53
C GLU A 207 -18.92 -9.47 -0.28
N GLY A 208 -19.67 -9.22 0.81
CA GLY A 208 -19.68 -10.07 2.01
C GLY A 208 -18.69 -9.68 3.13
N LEU A 209 -17.93 -8.57 3.02
CA LEU A 209 -17.05 -8.14 4.10
C LEU A 209 -17.74 -7.25 5.14
N VAL A 210 -18.72 -6.44 4.75
CA VAL A 210 -19.44 -5.52 5.66
C VAL A 210 -20.02 -6.22 6.88
N PRO A 211 -20.70 -7.39 6.75
CA PRO A 211 -21.25 -8.12 7.91
C PRO A 211 -20.20 -8.72 8.85
N LEU A 212 -18.92 -8.77 8.43
CA LEU A 212 -17.83 -9.32 9.23
C LEU A 212 -17.13 -8.25 10.08
N VAL A 213 -17.47 -6.97 9.90
CA VAL A 213 -16.92 -5.88 10.69
C VAL A 213 -17.46 -5.96 12.11
N ASP A 214 -16.56 -6.06 13.07
CA ASP A 214 -16.87 -6.20 14.49
C ASP A 214 -15.82 -5.49 15.37
N GLY A 215 -15.91 -5.66 16.70
CA GLY A 215 -14.96 -5.09 17.66
C GLY A 215 -13.55 -5.70 17.59
N GLN A 216 -13.33 -6.74 16.80
CA GLN A 216 -12.02 -7.36 16.53
C GLN A 216 -11.39 -6.86 15.23
N THR A 217 -12.13 -6.13 14.39
CA THR A 217 -11.61 -5.53 13.16
C THR A 217 -10.44 -4.61 13.48
N SER A 218 -9.37 -4.65 12.67
CA SER A 218 -8.20 -3.81 12.89
C SER A 218 -8.53 -2.33 12.74
N PRO A 219 -7.85 -1.40 13.47
CA PRO A 219 -7.94 0.03 13.22
C PRO A 219 -7.82 0.33 11.72
N THR A 220 -8.76 1.08 11.15
CA THR A 220 -8.89 1.19 9.69
C THR A 220 -8.99 2.64 9.21
N PHE A 221 -8.13 3.01 8.26
CA PHE A 221 -8.22 4.25 7.48
C PHE A 221 -8.69 3.92 6.06
N ILE A 222 -9.67 4.67 5.54
CA ILE A 222 -10.15 4.57 4.17
C ILE A 222 -9.86 5.87 3.44
N ALA A 223 -9.37 5.81 2.20
CA ALA A 223 -9.28 6.95 1.28
C ALA A 223 -10.02 6.61 -0.01
N HIS A 224 -11.08 7.37 -0.36
CA HIS A 224 -11.89 7.09 -1.55
C HIS A 224 -12.56 8.35 -2.07
N ALA A 225 -12.62 8.51 -3.39
CA ALA A 225 -13.28 9.62 -4.05
C ALA A 225 -14.73 9.28 -4.42
N GLU A 226 -15.63 10.27 -4.32
CA GLU A 226 -17.06 10.12 -4.61
C GLU A 226 -17.37 9.85 -6.08
N ASP A 227 -16.48 10.28 -6.97
CA ASP A 227 -16.60 10.08 -8.41
C ASP A 227 -16.23 8.66 -8.86
N ASP A 228 -15.65 7.82 -7.98
CA ASP A 228 -15.57 6.37 -8.19
C ASP A 228 -16.92 5.71 -7.92
N LYS A 229 -17.87 5.92 -8.83
CA LYS A 229 -19.26 5.46 -8.68
C LYS A 229 -19.42 3.94 -8.55
N ARG A 230 -18.41 3.20 -9.01
CA ARG A 230 -18.45 1.73 -8.98
C ARG A 230 -18.26 1.16 -7.57
N PHE A 231 -17.35 1.74 -6.79
CA PHE A 231 -16.91 1.11 -5.55
C PHE A 231 -17.13 1.95 -4.28
N ILE A 232 -17.42 3.25 -4.40
CA ILE A 232 -17.59 4.14 -3.24
C ILE A 232 -18.66 3.65 -2.26
N LYS A 233 -19.76 3.07 -2.75
CA LYS A 233 -20.84 2.55 -1.91
C LYS A 233 -20.39 1.43 -0.97
N GLY A 234 -19.49 0.57 -1.42
CA GLY A 234 -18.87 -0.47 -0.58
C GLY A 234 -18.06 0.14 0.56
N SER A 235 -17.29 1.21 0.28
CA SER A 235 -16.55 1.95 1.32
C SER A 235 -17.47 2.67 2.30
N ASP A 236 -18.56 3.28 1.82
CA ASP A 236 -19.56 3.93 2.68
C ASP A 236 -20.20 2.90 3.65
N ALA A 237 -20.58 1.73 3.13
CA ALA A 237 -21.18 0.65 3.93
C ALA A 237 -20.18 0.06 4.96
N TYR A 238 -18.94 -0.20 4.54
CA TYR A 238 -17.89 -0.70 5.43
C TYR A 238 -17.55 0.30 6.54
N PHE A 239 -17.46 1.58 6.20
CA PHE A 239 -17.24 2.64 7.18
C PHE A 239 -18.41 2.80 8.14
N ALA A 240 -19.66 2.68 7.67
CA ALA A 240 -20.82 2.69 8.53
C ALA A 240 -20.76 1.56 9.57
N ALA A 241 -20.40 0.34 9.15
CA ALA A 241 -20.22 -0.77 10.07
C ALA A 241 -19.07 -0.52 11.09
N LEU A 242 -17.96 0.10 10.68
CA LEU A 242 -16.88 0.47 11.61
C LEU A 242 -17.35 1.45 12.70
N LYS A 243 -18.26 2.39 12.39
CA LYS A 243 -18.81 3.34 13.37
C LYS A 243 -19.57 2.66 14.52
N ASP A 244 -20.13 1.49 14.27
CA ASP A 244 -20.85 0.71 15.27
C ASP A 244 -19.89 -0.05 16.19
N THR A 245 -18.58 0.03 15.93
CA THR A 245 -17.52 -0.57 16.74
C THR A 245 -16.78 0.48 17.58
N LYS A 246 -15.96 0.01 18.55
CA LYS A 246 -15.01 0.88 19.27
C LYS A 246 -13.64 0.95 18.59
N THR A 247 -13.46 0.29 17.46
CA THR A 247 -12.22 0.24 16.71
C THR A 247 -11.87 1.64 16.16
N PRO A 248 -10.64 2.14 16.31
CA PRO A 248 -10.22 3.40 15.70
C PRO A 248 -10.40 3.36 14.18
N HIS A 249 -11.09 4.34 13.64
CA HIS A 249 -11.35 4.41 12.20
C HIS A 249 -11.36 5.85 11.70
N ALA A 250 -11.04 6.04 10.42
CA ALA A 250 -11.19 7.31 9.71
C ALA A 250 -11.49 7.08 8.23
N PHE A 251 -12.25 8.00 7.64
CA PHE A 251 -12.55 7.98 6.21
C PHE A 251 -12.24 9.35 5.59
N PHE A 252 -11.19 9.39 4.78
CA PHE A 252 -10.95 10.51 3.90
C PHE A 252 -11.77 10.32 2.62
N ARG A 253 -12.97 10.90 2.62
CA ARG A 253 -13.91 10.92 1.50
C ARG A 253 -13.83 12.29 0.82
N CYS A 254 -13.48 12.32 -0.46
CA CYS A 254 -13.31 13.56 -1.24
C CYS A 254 -14.16 13.51 -2.51
N ALA A 255 -14.37 14.68 -3.15
CA ALA A 255 -15.28 14.77 -4.29
C ALA A 255 -14.69 14.10 -5.55
N THR A 256 -13.41 14.34 -5.83
CA THR A 256 -12.78 13.90 -7.09
C THR A 256 -11.48 13.13 -6.86
N GLY A 257 -11.19 12.19 -7.76
CA GLY A 257 -10.00 11.34 -7.71
C GLY A 257 -10.12 10.09 -8.58
N GLY A 258 -11.34 9.66 -8.85
CA GLY A 258 -11.61 8.43 -9.61
C GLY A 258 -11.08 7.19 -8.93
N HIS A 259 -10.79 6.18 -9.76
CA HIS A 259 -10.27 4.89 -9.33
C HIS A 259 -8.84 4.67 -9.83
N GLY A 260 -8.00 4.00 -9.04
CA GLY A 260 -6.68 3.54 -9.50
C GLY A 260 -5.61 4.63 -9.55
N HIS A 261 -5.71 5.69 -8.76
CA HIS A 261 -4.77 6.82 -8.78
C HIS A 261 -3.42 6.55 -8.09
N GLY A 262 -3.37 5.67 -7.06
CA GLY A 262 -2.16 5.49 -6.25
C GLY A 262 -1.74 6.79 -5.54
N LEU A 263 -0.48 7.18 -5.75
CA LEU A 263 0.07 8.48 -5.32
C LEU A 263 0.06 9.55 -6.42
N ARG A 264 -0.44 9.22 -7.63
CA ARG A 264 -0.30 10.02 -8.86
C ARG A 264 -1.52 10.88 -9.19
N SER A 265 -2.29 11.38 -8.21
CA SER A 265 -3.47 12.20 -8.48
C SER A 265 -3.18 13.69 -8.33
N GLU A 266 -3.74 14.50 -9.22
CA GLU A 266 -3.80 15.96 -9.11
C GLU A 266 -5.18 16.47 -8.62
N ASN A 267 -6.14 15.57 -8.48
CA ASN A 267 -7.49 15.87 -8.00
C ASN A 267 -7.54 15.99 -6.46
N ASP A 268 -8.74 16.19 -5.89
CA ASP A 268 -8.93 16.39 -4.44
C ASP A 268 -8.31 15.27 -3.60
N VAL A 269 -8.30 14.04 -4.16
CA VAL A 269 -7.73 12.88 -3.49
C VAL A 269 -6.22 12.98 -3.26
N LYS A 270 -5.49 13.85 -3.95
CA LYS A 270 -4.03 14.01 -3.84
C LYS A 270 -3.51 14.20 -2.41
N VAL A 271 -4.35 14.68 -1.51
CA VAL A 271 -3.96 14.91 -0.11
C VAL A 271 -4.14 13.68 0.78
N TRP A 272 -4.64 12.53 0.24
CA TRP A 272 -4.85 11.32 1.04
C TRP A 272 -3.60 10.83 1.77
N PRO A 273 -2.36 10.94 1.20
CA PRO A 273 -1.17 10.47 1.91
C PRO A 273 -0.90 11.28 3.18
N ALA A 274 -1.13 12.60 3.15
CA ALA A 274 -1.00 13.45 4.33
C ALA A 274 -2.06 13.10 5.38
N LYS A 275 -3.31 12.88 4.98
CA LYS A 275 -4.40 12.45 5.89
C LYS A 275 -4.14 11.09 6.51
N CYS A 276 -3.59 10.15 5.73
CA CYS A 276 -3.18 8.83 6.22
C CYS A 276 -2.04 8.95 7.24
N ARG A 277 -0.98 9.73 6.96
CA ARG A 277 0.11 10.00 7.90
C ARG A 277 -0.42 10.56 9.23
N ASP A 278 -1.30 11.56 9.17
CA ASP A 278 -1.86 12.20 10.36
C ASP A 278 -2.66 11.18 11.20
N TRP A 279 -3.44 10.32 10.54
CA TRP A 279 -4.17 9.25 11.21
C TRP A 279 -3.24 8.18 11.81
N LEU A 280 -2.19 7.75 11.09
CA LEU A 280 -1.19 6.81 11.63
C LEU A 280 -0.48 7.39 12.86
N THR A 281 -0.26 8.70 12.89
CA THR A 281 0.27 9.40 14.07
C THR A 281 -0.75 9.37 15.22
N GLN A 282 -2.02 9.64 14.94
CA GLN A 282 -3.09 9.64 15.93
C GLN A 282 -3.25 8.29 16.63
N ILE A 283 -3.11 7.17 15.89
CA ILE A 283 -3.21 5.82 16.47
C ILE A 283 -1.87 5.29 17.03
N GLY A 284 -0.82 6.11 17.07
CA GLY A 284 0.47 5.76 17.66
C GLY A 284 1.39 4.87 16.81
N VAL A 285 1.07 4.67 15.53
CA VAL A 285 1.95 3.95 14.58
C VAL A 285 3.18 4.81 14.24
N LEU A 286 2.97 6.09 13.97
CA LEU A 286 4.03 7.07 13.77
C LEU A 286 4.24 7.92 15.03
N PRO A 287 5.47 8.43 15.25
CA PRO A 287 5.72 9.36 16.35
C PRO A 287 4.96 10.67 16.15
N SER A 288 4.50 11.28 17.24
CA SER A 288 3.99 12.66 17.20
C SER A 288 5.09 13.62 16.74
N ALA A 289 4.73 14.59 15.88
CA ALA A 289 5.64 15.67 15.56
C ALA A 289 6.06 16.37 16.86
N ARG A 290 7.37 16.50 17.07
CA ARG A 290 7.92 17.25 18.21
C ARG A 290 7.81 18.75 17.96
#